data_8ba4ef2d7f8a91dc0641c9814617c24e
#
_entry.id   8ba4ef2d7f8a91dc0641c9814617c24e
#
_cell.length_a   1.000
_cell.length_b   1.000
_cell.length_c   1.000
_cell.angle_alpha   90.00
_cell.angle_beta   90.00
_cell.angle_gamma   90.00
#
_symmetry.space_group_name_H-M   'P 1'
#
loop_
_entity.id
_entity.type
_entity.pdbx_description
1 polymer ?
#
loop_
_entity_poly.entity_id
_entity_poly.type
_entity_poly.pdbx_seq_one_letter_code
_entity_poly.pdbx_strand_id
1 'polypeptide(L)'
;MARIAYILLCHKDPEGIIAQAERLTAAGDFVSIHFDARAPRVAYDKIRAALAQNTSVTFAKKRLKCGWGEWSLVNSTLLAVRAAVDAFPYATHFYMLSGDCMPIKSTEFAHAFLDRDDVDYIESFD
;
A
#
# COMPACT_ATOMS: atom_id res chain seq x y z
N MET A 1 -8.84 -14.10 11.55
CA MET A 1 -8.92 -13.98 10.10
C MET A 1 -7.99 -12.87 9.62
N ALA A 2 -7.08 -13.18 8.71
CA ALA A 2 -6.11 -12.19 8.22
C ALA A 2 -6.79 -11.11 7.38
N ARG A 3 -6.44 -9.86 7.63
CA ARG A 3 -6.83 -8.69 6.86
C ARG A 3 -5.58 -7.90 6.55
N ILE A 4 -5.25 -7.77 5.29
CA ILE A 4 -3.98 -7.18 4.87
C ILE A 4 -4.18 -5.72 4.49
N ALA A 5 -3.34 -4.85 5.04
CA ALA A 5 -3.22 -3.48 4.58
C ALA A 5 -1.96 -3.40 3.71
N TYR A 6 -2.14 -3.22 2.42
CA TYR A 6 -1.02 -3.08 1.48
C TYR A 6 -0.53 -1.64 1.51
N ILE A 7 0.77 -1.49 1.70
CA ILE A 7 1.43 -0.19 1.75
C ILE A 7 2.10 0.02 0.39
N LEU A 8 1.52 0.88 -0.44
CA LEU A 8 2.00 1.12 -1.79
C LEU A 8 2.86 2.38 -1.84
N LEU A 9 4.12 2.21 -2.21
CA LEU A 9 5.01 3.32 -2.53
C LEU A 9 5.14 3.38 -4.04
N CYS A 10 4.72 4.47 -4.66
CA CYS A 10 4.65 4.57 -6.11
C CYS A 10 4.96 5.97 -6.60
N HIS A 11 5.30 6.08 -7.89
CA HIS A 11 5.71 7.35 -8.50
C HIS A 11 5.30 7.46 -9.98
N LYS A 12 4.65 6.46 -10.54
CA LYS A 12 4.26 6.44 -11.96
C LYS A 12 3.07 5.51 -12.17
N ASP A 13 2.57 5.46 -13.40
CA ASP A 13 1.50 4.56 -13.86
C ASP A 13 0.22 4.66 -13.03
N PRO A 14 -0.47 5.82 -13.06
CA PRO A 14 -1.70 6.00 -12.29
C PRO A 14 -2.76 4.94 -12.58
N GLU A 15 -2.93 4.55 -13.84
CA GLU A 15 -3.93 3.55 -14.23
C GLU A 15 -3.64 2.20 -13.60
N GLY A 16 -2.38 1.77 -13.58
CA GLY A 16 -1.98 0.51 -12.97
C GLY A 16 -2.19 0.52 -11.46
N ILE A 17 -1.88 1.64 -10.82
CA ILE A 17 -2.08 1.80 -9.37
C ILE A 17 -3.57 1.74 -9.02
N ILE A 18 -4.41 2.42 -9.78
CA ILE A 18 -5.86 2.42 -9.58
C ILE A 18 -6.40 0.99 -9.73
N ALA A 19 -6.02 0.30 -10.81
CA ALA A 19 -6.46 -1.08 -11.05
C ALA A 19 -6.03 -2.03 -9.94
N GLN A 20 -4.78 -1.91 -9.48
CA GLN A 20 -4.26 -2.74 -8.41
C GLN A 20 -4.99 -2.49 -7.10
N ALA A 21 -5.21 -1.23 -6.74
CA ALA A 21 -5.92 -0.87 -5.52
C ALA A 21 -7.36 -1.38 -5.55
N GLU A 22 -8.05 -1.23 -6.66
CA GLU A 22 -9.42 -1.74 -6.81
C GLU A 22 -9.48 -3.25 -6.68
N ARG A 23 -8.53 -3.96 -7.29
CA ARG A 23 -8.48 -5.42 -7.22
C ARG A 23 -8.22 -5.91 -5.80
N LEU A 24 -7.26 -5.32 -5.11
CA LEU A 24 -6.91 -5.73 -3.75
C LEU A 24 -8.05 -5.45 -2.77
N THR A 25 -8.71 -4.32 -2.91
CA THR A 25 -9.81 -3.96 -2.01
C THR A 25 -11.08 -4.74 -2.31
N ALA A 26 -11.31 -5.12 -3.57
CA ALA A 26 -12.45 -5.97 -3.93
C ALA A 26 -12.34 -7.35 -3.28
N ALA A 27 -11.13 -7.80 -2.98
CA ALA A 27 -10.88 -9.08 -2.32
C ALA A 27 -10.96 -8.97 -0.78
N GLY A 28 -11.33 -7.81 -0.24
CA GLY A 28 -11.52 -7.61 1.19
C GLY A 28 -10.33 -7.06 1.94
N ASP A 29 -9.28 -6.65 1.24
CA ASP A 29 -8.10 -6.06 1.85
C ASP A 29 -8.14 -4.53 1.78
N PHE A 30 -7.11 -3.90 2.32
CA PHE A 30 -6.98 -2.45 2.40
C PHE A 30 -5.73 -1.98 1.68
N VAL A 31 -5.73 -0.73 1.24
CA VAL A 31 -4.58 -0.14 0.55
C VAL A 31 -4.30 1.26 1.11
N SER A 32 -3.04 1.52 1.44
CA SER A 32 -2.56 2.85 1.82
C SER A 32 -1.48 3.28 0.83
N ILE A 33 -1.62 4.45 0.24
CA ILE A 33 -0.78 4.91 -0.87
C ILE A 33 0.05 6.11 -0.45
N HIS A 34 1.36 6.05 -0.74
CA HIS A 34 2.23 7.21 -0.78
C HIS A 34 2.68 7.40 -2.22
N PHE A 35 2.29 8.51 -2.84
CA PHE A 35 2.71 8.86 -4.20
C PHE A 35 3.80 9.91 -4.12
N ASP A 36 4.97 9.60 -4.73
CA ASP A 36 6.18 10.44 -4.63
C ASP A 36 5.86 11.90 -5.01
N ALA A 37 6.33 12.84 -4.19
CA ALA A 37 6.09 14.27 -4.42
C ALA A 37 6.79 14.80 -5.67
N ARG A 38 7.81 14.08 -6.19
CA ARG A 38 8.46 14.44 -7.45
C ARG A 38 7.64 14.06 -8.67
N ALA A 39 6.68 13.15 -8.52
CA ALA A 39 5.81 12.76 -9.63
C ALA A 39 4.79 13.89 -9.93
N PRO A 40 4.28 13.97 -11.17
CA PRO A 40 3.34 15.02 -11.53
C PRO A 40 2.09 15.02 -10.65
N ARG A 41 1.69 16.21 -10.22
CA ARG A 41 0.49 16.38 -9.39
C ARG A 41 -0.77 15.87 -10.11
N VAL A 42 -0.82 16.01 -11.43
CA VAL A 42 -1.95 15.53 -12.24
C VAL A 42 -2.15 14.03 -12.07
N ALA A 43 -1.06 13.26 -12.04
CA ALA A 43 -1.14 11.80 -11.82
C ALA A 43 -1.68 11.48 -10.44
N TYR A 44 -1.21 12.18 -9.42
CA TYR A 44 -1.69 12.01 -8.06
C TYR A 44 -3.18 12.35 -7.93
N ASP A 45 -3.59 13.47 -8.51
CA ASP A 45 -4.99 13.88 -8.47
C ASP A 45 -5.90 12.88 -9.19
N LYS A 46 -5.41 12.27 -10.28
CA LYS A 46 -6.14 11.23 -10.99
C LYS A 46 -6.38 10.00 -10.10
N ILE A 47 -5.35 9.57 -9.39
CA ILE A 47 -5.47 8.42 -8.46
C ILE A 47 -6.47 8.75 -7.35
N ARG A 48 -6.35 9.92 -6.75
CA ARG A 48 -7.24 10.32 -5.67
C ARG A 48 -8.70 10.41 -6.13
N ALA A 49 -8.93 10.98 -7.30
CA ALA A 49 -10.28 11.10 -7.84
C ALA A 49 -10.89 9.73 -8.13
N ALA A 50 -10.11 8.83 -8.73
CA ALA A 50 -10.59 7.49 -9.08
C ALA A 50 -10.93 6.65 -7.85
N LEU A 51 -10.20 6.84 -6.75
CA LEU A 51 -10.35 6.03 -5.53
C LEU A 51 -11.09 6.77 -4.41
N ALA A 52 -11.64 7.94 -4.69
CA ALA A 52 -12.29 8.80 -3.69
C ALA A 52 -13.47 8.12 -2.99
N GLN A 53 -14.19 7.25 -3.68
CA GLN A 53 -15.35 6.54 -3.13
C GLN A 53 -14.99 5.19 -2.51
N ASN A 54 -13.74 4.78 -2.62
CA ASN A 54 -13.31 3.48 -2.08
C ASN A 54 -12.89 3.64 -0.62
N THR A 55 -13.73 3.20 0.30
CA THR A 55 -13.48 3.34 1.73
C THR A 55 -12.36 2.43 2.25
N SER A 56 -11.89 1.48 1.44
CA SER A 56 -10.78 0.61 1.78
C SER A 56 -9.42 1.12 1.28
N VAL A 57 -9.39 2.34 0.73
CA VAL A 57 -8.17 3.00 0.29
C VAL A 57 -7.95 4.27 1.09
N THR A 58 -6.72 4.48 1.54
CA THR A 58 -6.31 5.74 2.17
C THR A 58 -4.99 6.20 1.57
N PHE A 59 -4.61 7.43 1.87
CA PHE A 59 -3.39 8.05 1.37
C PHE A 59 -2.57 8.60 2.52
N ALA A 60 -1.24 8.56 2.38
CA ALA A 60 -0.36 9.23 3.32
C ALA A 60 -0.74 10.71 3.40
N LYS A 61 -0.73 11.26 4.60
CA LYS A 61 -1.15 12.65 4.84
C LYS A 61 -0.22 13.67 4.20
N LYS A 62 1.01 13.24 3.89
CA LYS A 62 2.04 14.08 3.32
C LYS A 62 2.74 13.34 2.20
N ARG A 63 3.04 14.04 1.12
CA ARG A 63 3.86 13.48 0.04
C ARG A 63 5.29 13.97 0.21
N LEU A 64 6.23 13.04 0.23
CA LEU A 64 7.65 13.33 0.31
C LEU A 64 8.32 13.02 -1.03
N LYS A 65 9.43 13.72 -1.31
CA LYS A 65 10.31 13.38 -2.44
C LYS A 65 11.18 12.23 -1.99
N CYS A 66 11.01 11.06 -2.60
CA CYS A 66 11.72 9.85 -2.19
C CYS A 66 13.03 9.70 -2.96
N GLY A 67 14.17 9.69 -2.27
CA GLY A 67 15.45 9.37 -2.85
C GLY A 67 15.80 7.92 -2.58
N TRP A 68 16.34 7.23 -3.58
CA TRP A 68 16.77 5.85 -3.42
C TRP A 68 17.87 5.76 -2.35
N GLY A 69 17.67 4.89 -1.39
CA GLY A 69 18.60 4.72 -0.28
C GLY A 69 18.62 5.85 0.73
N GLU A 70 17.76 6.85 0.59
CA GLU A 70 17.66 7.97 1.51
C GLU A 70 16.63 7.72 2.61
N TRP A 71 16.78 8.47 3.70
CA TRP A 71 15.85 8.43 4.83
C TRP A 71 14.41 8.79 4.42
N SER A 72 14.24 9.60 3.38
CA SER A 72 12.92 9.98 2.88
C SER A 72 12.08 8.77 2.46
N LEU A 73 12.72 7.70 1.96
CA LEU A 73 12.00 6.47 1.61
C LEU A 73 11.41 5.81 2.86
N VAL A 74 12.17 5.77 3.94
CA VAL A 74 11.69 5.24 5.22
C VAL A 74 10.56 6.09 5.76
N ASN A 75 10.71 7.42 5.74
CA ASN A 75 9.67 8.34 6.19
C ASN A 75 8.39 8.20 5.39
N SER A 76 8.48 8.04 4.07
CA SER A 76 7.32 7.84 3.21
C SER A 76 6.58 6.56 3.57
N THR A 77 7.34 5.50 3.83
CA THR A 77 6.76 4.22 4.29
C THR A 77 6.01 4.41 5.61
N LEU A 78 6.65 5.09 6.58
CA LEU A 78 6.02 5.32 7.88
C LEU A 78 4.76 6.16 7.78
N LEU A 79 4.75 7.17 6.90
CA LEU A 79 3.55 7.97 6.66
C LEU A 79 2.40 7.13 6.11
N ALA A 80 2.69 6.24 5.18
CA ALA A 80 1.67 5.35 4.61
C ALA A 80 1.19 4.33 5.64
N VAL A 81 2.09 3.77 6.46
CA VAL A 81 1.72 2.85 7.54
C VAL A 81 0.84 3.56 8.56
N ARG A 82 1.20 4.78 8.94
CA ARG A 82 0.41 5.56 9.90
C ARG A 82 -1.01 5.81 9.38
N ALA A 83 -1.12 6.18 8.11
CA ALA A 83 -2.43 6.38 7.50
C ALA A 83 -3.25 5.09 7.52
N ALA A 84 -2.62 3.94 7.25
CA ALA A 84 -3.30 2.65 7.29
C ALA A 84 -3.75 2.29 8.70
N VAL A 85 -2.92 2.49 9.70
CA VAL A 85 -3.27 2.22 11.11
C VAL A 85 -4.47 3.06 11.54
N ASP A 86 -4.47 4.34 11.17
CA ASP A 86 -5.56 5.26 11.53
C ASP A 86 -6.86 4.93 10.81
N ALA A 87 -6.78 4.54 9.53
CA ALA A 87 -7.96 4.30 8.71
C ALA A 87 -8.53 2.88 8.84
N PHE A 88 -7.67 1.89 9.13
CA PHE A 88 -8.05 0.48 9.08
C PHE A 88 -7.72 -0.24 10.38
N PRO A 89 -8.49 0.01 11.45
CA PRO A 89 -8.19 -0.59 12.76
C PRO A 89 -8.33 -2.12 12.78
N TYR A 90 -8.97 -2.71 11.78
CA TYR A 90 -9.14 -4.17 11.70
C TYR A 90 -8.06 -4.86 10.88
N ALA A 91 -7.11 -4.12 10.31
CA ALA A 91 -6.00 -4.72 9.59
C ALA A 91 -5.11 -5.50 10.57
N THR A 92 -4.77 -6.73 10.20
CA THR A 92 -3.94 -7.62 11.03
C THR A 92 -2.50 -7.68 10.54
N HIS A 93 -2.27 -7.41 9.27
CA HIS A 93 -0.95 -7.49 8.64
C HIS A 93 -0.75 -6.28 7.74
N PHE A 94 0.51 -5.86 7.63
CA PHE A 94 0.91 -4.77 6.75
C PHE A 94 1.93 -5.33 5.76
N TYR A 95 1.65 -5.18 4.48
CA TYR A 95 2.51 -5.73 3.43
C TYR A 95 2.94 -4.59 2.50
N MET A 96 4.25 -4.43 2.35
CA MET A 96 4.81 -3.36 1.53
C MET A 96 4.94 -3.81 0.09
N LEU A 97 4.40 -3.00 -0.83
CA LEU A 97 4.51 -3.21 -2.27
C LEU A 97 5.01 -1.93 -2.93
N SER A 98 5.84 -2.07 -3.97
CA SER A 98 6.05 -0.95 -4.88
C SER A 98 4.90 -0.92 -5.90
N GLY A 99 4.74 0.22 -6.58
CA GLY A 99 3.69 0.36 -7.58
C GLY A 99 3.82 -0.60 -8.76
N ASP A 100 5.02 -1.17 -8.97
CA ASP A 100 5.30 -2.12 -10.04
C ASP A 100 5.11 -3.58 -9.64
N CYS A 101 4.83 -3.85 -8.36
CA CYS A 101 4.70 -5.21 -7.84
C CYS A 101 3.26 -5.67 -7.85
N MET A 102 3.06 -6.98 -7.99
CA MET A 102 1.74 -7.62 -7.87
C MET A 102 1.89 -8.92 -7.09
N PRO A 103 0.92 -9.24 -6.23
CA PRO A 103 0.90 -10.57 -5.59
C PRO A 103 0.79 -11.67 -6.64
N ILE A 104 1.58 -12.72 -6.49
CA ILE A 104 1.55 -13.87 -7.41
C ILE A 104 0.64 -14.99 -6.92
N LYS A 105 0.15 -14.89 -5.70
CA LYS A 105 -0.80 -15.84 -5.13
C LYS A 105 -2.17 -15.18 -4.96
N SER A 106 -3.21 -15.99 -4.88
CA SER A 106 -4.55 -15.47 -4.64
C SER A 106 -4.67 -14.84 -3.25
N THR A 107 -5.68 -13.99 -3.10
CA THR A 107 -6.00 -13.39 -1.80
C THR A 107 -6.31 -14.46 -0.76
N GLU A 108 -7.05 -15.50 -1.15
CA GLU A 108 -7.39 -16.62 -0.26
C GLU A 108 -6.15 -17.33 0.21
N PHE A 109 -5.18 -17.56 -0.68
CA PHE A 109 -3.91 -18.19 -0.31
C PHE A 109 -3.14 -17.32 0.70
N ALA A 110 -3.05 -16.01 0.45
CA ALA A 110 -2.33 -15.08 1.32
C ALA A 110 -2.98 -15.04 2.70
N HIS A 111 -4.30 -14.95 2.78
CA HIS A 111 -5.02 -14.94 4.06
C HIS A 111 -4.81 -16.24 4.82
N ALA A 112 -4.94 -17.39 4.16
CA ALA A 112 -4.73 -18.69 4.80
C ALA A 112 -3.30 -18.84 5.31
N PHE A 113 -2.32 -18.40 4.52
CA PHE A 113 -0.91 -18.46 4.91
C PHE A 113 -0.64 -17.62 6.17
N LEU A 114 -1.16 -16.40 6.22
CA LEU A 114 -0.94 -15.50 7.34
C LEU A 114 -1.74 -15.91 8.59
N ASP A 115 -2.89 -16.55 8.42
CA ASP A 115 -3.69 -17.06 9.54
C ASP A 115 -3.04 -18.24 10.24
N ARG A 116 -2.12 -18.95 9.58
CA ARG A 116 -1.47 -20.15 10.15
C ARG A 116 -0.60 -19.83 11.35
N ASP A 117 0.15 -18.73 11.29
CA ASP A 117 1.13 -18.37 12.29
C ASP A 117 1.00 -16.90 12.67
N ASP A 118 1.06 -16.60 13.95
CA ASP A 118 1.04 -15.24 14.47
C ASP A 118 2.48 -14.73 14.58
N VAL A 119 3.13 -14.49 13.44
CA VAL A 119 4.53 -14.08 13.37
C VAL A 119 4.72 -12.97 12.34
N ASP A 120 5.79 -12.22 12.51
CA ASP A 120 6.23 -11.26 11.50
C ASP A 120 7.19 -11.93 10.54
N TYR A 121 7.18 -11.45 9.30
CA TYR A 121 8.03 -12.01 8.24
C TYR A 121 9.02 -10.96 7.78
N ILE A 122 10.30 -11.29 7.88
CA ILE A 122 11.37 -10.44 7.38
C ILE A 122 12.45 -11.33 6.75
N GLU A 123 12.97 -10.91 5.61
CA GLU A 123 14.05 -11.59 4.94
C GLU A 123 15.31 -10.72 5.07
N SER A 124 16.39 -11.32 5.52
CA SER A 124 17.66 -10.59 5.63
C SER A 124 18.81 -11.44 5.09
N PHE A 125 19.77 -10.79 4.51
CA PHE A 125 20.95 -11.41 3.92
C PHE A 125 22.22 -10.85 4.56
N ASP A 126 23.18 -11.75 4.80
CA ASP A 126 24.48 -11.35 5.31
C ASP A 126 25.40 -10.83 4.20
#